data_148e1dde3dadfa05ca707f846a3b1a67
#
_entry.id   148e1dde3dadfa05ca707f846a3b1a67
#
_cell.length_a   1.000
_cell.length_b   1.000
_cell.length_c   1.000
_cell.angle_alpha   90.00
_cell.angle_beta   90.00
_cell.angle_gamma   90.00
#
_symmetry.space_group_name_H-M   'P 1'
#
loop_
_entity.id
_entity.type
_entity.pdbx_description
1 polymer ?
#
loop_
_entity_poly.entity_id
_entity_poly.type
_entity_poly.pdbx_seq_one_letter_code
_entity_poly.pdbx_strand_id
1 'polypeptide(L)'
;YFSSLGQSVHKRNPSQCKLAGVTLLSPLGEIQVTGCENGVHCIQLQEDATPAERTGVASFACVVCKGQEDMTAPLKECTDWLHAYFCDPGTTEKLPFPAFHHPIFHEATFTRQVLQTLLRDVKFGETVSYKHLAEMAGNSKAVRAVGGAMRKNPVPLIVPCHRVISNNGNIDCKAVPQPKLCSRFCHVL
;
A
#
# COMPACT_ATOMS: atom_id res chain seq x y z
N TYR A 1 -7.58 40.85 20.52
CA TYR A 1 -6.42 40.08 21.01
C TYR A 1 -6.67 38.60 20.69
N PHE A 2 -6.20 38.14 19.55
CA PHE A 2 -6.11 36.73 19.24
C PHE A 2 -4.64 36.37 19.12
N SER A 3 -4.13 35.65 20.12
CA SER A 3 -2.79 35.09 20.11
C SER A 3 -2.74 33.88 19.15
N SER A 4 -1.96 34.04 18.09
CA SER A 4 -1.60 32.98 17.14
C SER A 4 -0.62 32.02 17.82
N LEU A 5 -1.05 30.83 18.18
CA LEU A 5 -0.17 29.74 18.54
C LEU A 5 0.27 29.04 17.23
N GLY A 6 1.42 29.48 16.75
CA GLY A 6 2.11 28.81 15.65
C GLY A 6 2.65 27.44 16.09
N GLN A 7 1.96 26.37 15.74
CA GLN A 7 2.52 25.03 15.83
C GLN A 7 3.59 24.87 14.75
N SER A 8 4.83 24.89 15.17
CA SER A 8 5.99 24.58 14.34
C SER A 8 5.95 23.10 13.97
N VAL A 9 5.44 22.78 12.78
CA VAL A 9 5.54 21.45 12.21
C VAL A 9 6.99 21.19 11.84
N HIS A 10 7.72 20.54 12.72
CA HIS A 10 9.07 20.07 12.43
C HIS A 10 9.00 19.03 11.29
N LYS A 11 9.35 19.44 10.08
CA LYS A 11 9.65 18.57 8.96
C LYS A 11 10.90 17.77 9.30
N ARG A 12 10.74 16.64 9.99
CA ARG A 12 11.86 15.71 10.20
C ARG A 12 12.16 15.01 8.87
N ASN A 13 13.40 15.10 8.45
CA ASN A 13 13.91 14.48 7.23
C ASN A 13 13.76 12.96 7.35
N PRO A 14 13.22 12.22 6.34
CA PRO A 14 13.04 10.77 6.38
C PRO A 14 14.33 9.98 6.67
N SER A 15 15.50 10.58 6.44
CA SER A 15 16.81 9.97 6.67
C SER A 15 17.22 9.86 8.15
N GLN A 16 16.42 10.37 9.10
CA GLN A 16 16.70 10.33 10.55
C GLN A 16 15.74 9.43 11.35
N CYS A 17 14.88 8.66 10.68
CA CYS A 17 13.94 7.79 11.38
C CYS A 17 14.61 6.52 11.90
N LYS A 18 14.33 6.14 13.15
CA LYS A 18 14.59 4.80 13.62
C LYS A 18 13.59 3.87 12.93
N LEU A 19 14.07 3.08 11.97
CA LEU A 19 13.24 2.14 11.24
C LEU A 19 13.02 0.88 12.09
N ALA A 20 11.78 0.42 12.09
CA ALA A 20 11.38 -0.89 12.57
C ALA A 20 10.77 -1.68 11.41
N GLY A 21 10.80 -2.99 11.49
CA GLY A 21 10.24 -3.86 10.46
C GLY A 21 9.51 -5.05 11.06
N VAL A 22 8.42 -5.43 10.42
CA VAL A 22 7.65 -6.63 10.75
C VAL A 22 7.48 -7.49 9.52
N THR A 23 7.45 -8.80 9.68
CA THR A 23 7.18 -9.76 8.61
C THR A 23 5.88 -10.49 8.92
N LEU A 24 4.98 -10.52 7.94
CA LEU A 24 3.74 -11.28 8.00
C LEU A 24 3.80 -12.44 7.02
N LEU A 25 3.22 -13.56 7.42
CA LEU A 25 2.92 -14.65 6.51
C LEU A 25 1.48 -14.48 6.02
N SER A 26 1.29 -14.43 4.70
CA SER A 26 -0.01 -14.20 4.06
C SER A 26 -0.28 -15.22 2.97
N PRO A 27 -1.51 -15.30 2.42
CA PRO A 27 -1.81 -16.14 1.25
C PRO A 27 -0.96 -15.81 0.02
N LEU A 28 -0.39 -14.60 -0.05
CA LEU A 28 0.52 -14.18 -1.14
C LEU A 28 1.98 -14.54 -0.89
N GLY A 29 2.31 -15.09 0.28
CA GLY A 29 3.66 -15.32 0.77
C GLY A 29 4.05 -14.33 1.88
N GLU A 30 5.34 -14.16 2.10
CA GLU A 30 5.84 -13.25 3.12
C GLU A 30 5.69 -11.79 2.69
N ILE A 31 5.15 -10.97 3.59
CA ILE A 31 5.03 -9.53 3.44
C ILE A 31 5.91 -8.87 4.49
N GLN A 32 6.87 -8.08 4.04
CA GLN A 32 7.68 -7.26 4.91
C GLN A 32 7.15 -5.82 4.94
N VAL A 33 6.85 -5.31 6.12
CA VAL A 33 6.42 -3.93 6.35
C VAL A 33 7.52 -3.22 7.13
N THR A 34 7.98 -2.09 6.62
CA THR A 34 8.93 -1.22 7.31
C THR A 34 8.31 0.13 7.59
N GLY A 35 8.64 0.71 8.73
CA GLY A 35 8.12 2.01 9.14
C GLY A 35 8.89 2.58 10.33
N CYS A 36 8.38 3.68 10.85
CA CYS A 36 8.88 4.35 12.05
C CYS A 36 7.70 4.83 12.89
N GLU A 37 7.96 5.55 13.95
CA GLU A 37 6.93 6.13 14.82
C GLU A 37 5.97 7.12 14.11
N ASN A 38 6.40 7.67 12.96
CA ASN A 38 5.61 8.65 12.21
C ASN A 38 4.74 8.01 11.11
N GLY A 39 4.99 6.73 10.76
CA GLY A 39 4.20 6.04 9.74
C GLY A 39 4.94 4.91 9.04
N VAL A 40 4.20 4.24 8.17
CA VAL A 40 4.70 3.17 7.30
C VAL A 40 5.54 3.78 6.17
N HIS A 41 6.70 3.21 5.93
CA HIS A 41 7.61 3.62 4.85
C HIS A 41 7.40 2.78 3.59
N CYS A 42 7.35 1.45 3.75
CA CYS A 42 7.31 0.55 2.62
C CYS A 42 6.66 -0.79 2.98
N ILE A 43 5.99 -1.38 2.00
CA ILE A 43 5.48 -2.76 2.03
C ILE A 43 6.12 -3.50 0.86
N GLN A 44 6.79 -4.63 1.15
CA GLN A 44 7.44 -5.48 0.16
C GLN A 44 6.92 -6.91 0.28
N LEU A 45 6.63 -7.54 -0.86
CA LEU A 45 6.34 -8.96 -0.89
C LEU A 45 7.61 -9.71 -1.30
N GLN A 46 7.96 -10.71 -0.53
CA GLN A 46 9.12 -11.55 -0.81
C GLN A 46 8.77 -12.52 -1.94
N GLU A 47 9.56 -12.47 -3.03
CA GLU A 47 9.29 -13.23 -4.24
C GLU A 47 9.53 -14.73 -4.08
N ASP A 48 10.44 -15.12 -3.18
CA ASP A 48 10.90 -16.49 -3.00
C ASP A 48 10.21 -17.23 -1.84
N ALA A 49 9.30 -16.57 -1.12
CA ALA A 49 8.51 -17.22 -0.09
C ALA A 49 7.55 -18.23 -0.73
N THR A 50 7.76 -19.51 -0.42
CA THR A 50 6.84 -20.56 -0.85
C THR A 50 5.45 -20.26 -0.33
N PRO A 51 4.38 -20.40 -1.16
CA PRO A 51 3.01 -20.21 -0.72
C PRO A 51 2.72 -21.05 0.52
N ALA A 52 1.87 -20.55 1.41
CA ALA A 52 1.47 -21.19 2.67
C ALA A 52 0.91 -22.63 2.52
N GLU A 53 0.66 -23.09 1.29
CA GLU A 53 0.22 -24.45 0.97
C GLU A 53 1.16 -25.55 1.48
N ARG A 54 2.44 -25.24 1.76
CA ARG A 54 3.41 -26.24 2.27
C ARG A 54 3.43 -26.37 3.80
N THR A 55 2.76 -25.51 4.54
CA THR A 55 2.81 -25.53 6.01
C THR A 55 1.53 -26.05 6.68
N GLY A 56 0.53 -26.49 5.91
CA GLY A 56 -0.71 -27.06 6.46
C GLY A 56 -1.57 -26.08 7.27
N VAL A 57 -1.24 -24.79 7.28
CA VAL A 57 -2.04 -23.75 7.93
C VAL A 57 -3.11 -23.31 6.95
N ALA A 58 -4.37 -23.47 7.33
CA ALA A 58 -5.53 -23.15 6.52
C ALA A 58 -5.48 -21.72 5.93
N SER A 59 -5.68 -21.64 4.73
CA SER A 59 -5.46 -20.82 3.57
C SER A 59 -5.74 -19.32 3.62
N PHE A 60 -6.22 -18.71 4.69
CA PHE A 60 -6.61 -17.28 4.71
C PHE A 60 -6.03 -16.46 5.86
N ALA A 61 -5.12 -17.01 6.65
CA ALA A 61 -4.52 -16.29 7.76
C ALA A 61 -3.41 -15.34 7.29
N CYS A 62 -3.45 -14.09 7.73
CA CYS A 62 -2.33 -13.17 7.66
C CYS A 62 -1.80 -12.97 9.09
N VAL A 63 -0.61 -13.51 9.40
CA VAL A 63 -0.09 -13.56 10.77
C VAL A 63 1.30 -12.96 10.83
N VAL A 64 1.57 -12.14 11.84
CA VAL A 64 2.91 -11.61 12.10
C VAL A 64 3.80 -12.76 12.58
N CYS A 65 4.93 -12.98 11.89
CA CYS A 65 5.87 -14.04 12.23
C CYS A 65 7.21 -13.53 12.76
N LYS A 66 7.56 -12.25 12.52
CA LYS A 66 8.80 -11.63 13.02
C LYS A 66 8.59 -10.14 13.31
N GLY A 67 9.34 -9.59 14.29
CA GLY A 67 9.38 -8.16 14.57
C GLY A 67 8.28 -7.64 15.49
N GLN A 68 7.62 -8.49 16.26
CA GLN A 68 6.57 -8.09 17.19
C GLN A 68 7.09 -7.21 18.33
N GLU A 69 8.34 -7.41 18.76
CA GLU A 69 8.93 -6.75 19.94
C GLU A 69 9.20 -5.26 19.70
N ASP A 70 9.49 -4.87 18.45
CA ASP A 70 9.82 -3.49 18.05
C ASP A 70 8.68 -2.81 17.28
N MET A 71 7.47 -3.29 17.38
CA MET A 71 6.34 -2.82 16.59
C MET A 71 5.87 -1.44 17.05
N THR A 72 6.02 -0.43 16.16
CA THR A 72 5.47 0.90 16.39
C THR A 72 3.96 0.93 16.16
N ALA A 73 3.26 1.95 16.69
CA ALA A 73 1.81 2.08 16.49
C ALA A 73 1.39 2.07 15.02
N PRO A 74 2.04 2.81 14.09
CA PRO A 74 1.70 2.73 12.66
C PRO A 74 1.94 1.35 12.03
N LEU A 75 2.96 0.60 12.48
CA LEU A 75 3.19 -0.76 12.03
C LEU A 75 2.08 -1.70 12.49
N LYS A 76 1.63 -1.54 13.75
CA LYS A 76 0.51 -2.32 14.28
C LYS A 76 -0.78 -2.04 13.51
N GLU A 77 -1.13 -0.78 13.27
CA GLU A 77 -2.29 -0.40 12.46
C GLU A 77 -2.21 -1.00 11.05
N CYS A 78 -1.02 -0.98 10.45
CA CYS A 78 -0.78 -1.58 9.12
C CYS A 78 -0.97 -3.10 9.13
N THR A 79 -0.45 -3.80 10.15
CA THR A 79 -0.60 -5.25 10.27
C THR A 79 -2.05 -5.64 10.54
N ASP A 80 -2.77 -4.90 11.37
CA ASP A 80 -4.20 -5.11 11.63
C ASP A 80 -5.02 -4.89 10.35
N TRP A 81 -4.70 -3.86 9.57
CA TRP A 81 -5.34 -3.61 8.27
C TRP A 81 -5.06 -4.72 7.26
N LEU A 82 -3.81 -5.18 7.15
CA LEU A 82 -3.45 -6.29 6.25
C LEU A 82 -4.10 -7.60 6.68
N HIS A 83 -4.19 -7.86 7.97
CA HIS A 83 -4.92 -9.02 8.50
C HIS A 83 -6.39 -8.98 8.06
N ALA A 84 -7.08 -7.86 8.28
CA ALA A 84 -8.46 -7.68 7.84
C ALA A 84 -8.60 -7.83 6.33
N TYR A 85 -7.67 -7.29 5.54
CA TYR A 85 -7.68 -7.39 4.08
C TYR A 85 -7.71 -8.83 3.57
N PHE A 86 -6.99 -9.74 4.22
CA PHE A 86 -6.95 -11.15 3.83
C PHE A 86 -8.04 -12.01 4.47
N CYS A 87 -8.46 -11.70 5.69
CA CYS A 87 -9.40 -12.52 6.45
C CYS A 87 -10.86 -12.09 6.26
N ASP A 88 -11.11 -10.77 6.20
CA ASP A 88 -12.44 -10.19 6.03
C ASP A 88 -12.36 -8.84 5.30
N PRO A 89 -12.21 -8.86 3.99
CA PRO A 89 -12.02 -7.66 3.18
C PRO A 89 -13.10 -6.59 3.36
N GLY A 90 -14.33 -7.00 3.63
CA GLY A 90 -15.45 -6.08 3.86
C GLY A 90 -15.29 -5.18 5.09
N THR A 91 -14.42 -5.54 6.03
CA THR A 91 -14.12 -4.72 7.20
C THR A 91 -13.06 -3.66 6.94
N THR A 92 -12.24 -3.80 5.90
CA THR A 92 -11.16 -2.85 5.60
C THR A 92 -11.64 -1.43 5.34
N GLU A 93 -12.85 -1.27 4.80
CA GLU A 93 -13.45 0.06 4.55
C GLU A 93 -13.79 0.82 5.84
N LYS A 94 -13.95 0.09 6.95
CA LYS A 94 -14.27 0.66 8.27
C LYS A 94 -13.02 0.95 9.10
N LEU A 95 -11.88 0.38 8.72
CA LEU A 95 -10.62 0.60 9.41
C LEU A 95 -9.94 1.88 8.91
N PRO A 96 -9.33 2.66 9.80
CA PRO A 96 -8.51 3.78 9.39
C PRO A 96 -7.30 3.27 8.60
N PHE A 97 -6.89 4.02 7.58
CA PHE A 97 -5.62 3.75 6.92
C PHE A 97 -4.47 4.08 7.86
N PRO A 98 -3.42 3.24 7.90
CA PRO A 98 -2.23 3.55 8.68
C PRO A 98 -1.57 4.83 8.13
N ALA A 99 -0.93 5.57 9.01
CA ALA A 99 -0.15 6.75 8.61
C ALA A 99 1.02 6.33 7.71
N PHE A 100 1.29 7.10 6.64
CA PHE A 100 2.42 6.88 5.74
C PHE A 100 3.50 7.91 5.98
N HIS A 101 4.75 7.45 6.11
CA HIS A 101 5.92 8.30 6.25
C HIS A 101 6.98 7.99 5.19
N HIS A 102 6.59 8.22 3.93
CA HIS A 102 7.46 8.07 2.76
C HIS A 102 7.47 9.39 1.96
N PRO A 103 8.61 9.85 1.40
CA PRO A 103 8.72 11.13 0.69
C PRO A 103 7.65 11.35 -0.37
N ILE A 104 7.27 10.29 -1.10
CA ILE A 104 6.26 10.35 -2.16
C ILE A 104 4.89 10.89 -1.69
N PHE A 105 4.56 10.73 -0.40
CA PHE A 105 3.31 11.23 0.18
C PHE A 105 3.44 12.63 0.77
N HIS A 106 4.66 13.15 0.93
CA HIS A 106 4.90 14.49 1.50
C HIS A 106 5.13 15.55 0.43
N GLU A 107 5.64 15.17 -0.72
CA GLU A 107 5.88 16.09 -1.83
C GLU A 107 4.60 16.37 -2.61
N ALA A 108 4.38 17.63 -3.02
CA ALA A 108 3.24 18.03 -3.85
C ALA A 108 3.47 17.65 -5.32
N THR A 109 3.44 16.36 -5.63
CA THR A 109 3.68 15.82 -6.97
C THR A 109 2.42 15.20 -7.57
N PHE A 110 2.36 15.10 -8.90
CA PHE A 110 1.29 14.38 -9.59
C PHE A 110 1.26 12.89 -9.18
N THR A 111 2.42 12.28 -8.90
CA THR A 111 2.49 10.91 -8.37
C THR A 111 1.73 10.76 -7.06
N ARG A 112 1.94 11.66 -6.10
CA ARG A 112 1.17 11.69 -4.85
C ARG A 112 -0.32 11.81 -5.11
N GLN A 113 -0.71 12.74 -5.98
CA GLN A 113 -2.12 12.96 -6.32
C GLN A 113 -2.77 11.70 -6.88
N VAL A 114 -2.10 11.00 -7.80
CA VAL A 114 -2.57 9.72 -8.36
C VAL A 114 -2.73 8.65 -7.29
N LEU A 115 -1.72 8.45 -6.43
CA LEU A 115 -1.77 7.44 -5.36
C LEU A 115 -2.87 7.75 -4.33
N GLN A 116 -3.06 9.01 -3.97
CA GLN A 116 -4.13 9.44 -3.07
C GLN A 116 -5.52 9.28 -3.68
N THR A 117 -5.68 9.61 -4.96
CA THR A 117 -6.94 9.41 -5.70
C THR A 117 -7.28 7.92 -5.75
N LEU A 118 -6.31 7.07 -6.07
CA LEU A 118 -6.49 5.63 -6.12
C LEU A 118 -6.93 5.06 -4.76
N LEU A 119 -6.27 5.47 -3.68
CA LEU A 119 -6.59 5.03 -2.32
C LEU A 119 -7.99 5.45 -1.87
N ARG A 120 -8.40 6.68 -2.20
CA ARG A 120 -9.67 7.26 -1.75
C ARG A 120 -10.86 6.75 -2.55
N ASP A 121 -10.71 6.66 -3.88
CA ASP A 121 -11.84 6.59 -4.80
C ASP A 121 -12.05 5.20 -5.42
N VAL A 122 -11.06 4.29 -5.36
CA VAL A 122 -11.19 2.92 -5.91
C VAL A 122 -11.36 1.91 -4.78
N LYS A 123 -12.59 1.46 -4.58
CA LYS A 123 -12.98 0.57 -3.48
C LYS A 123 -12.62 -0.89 -3.73
N PHE A 124 -12.76 -1.71 -2.68
CA PHE A 124 -12.58 -3.16 -2.80
C PHE A 124 -13.55 -3.74 -3.84
N GLY A 125 -13.04 -4.62 -4.72
CA GLY A 125 -13.82 -5.19 -5.82
C GLY A 125 -13.99 -4.29 -7.05
N GLU A 126 -13.52 -3.05 -7.01
CA GLU A 126 -13.55 -2.13 -8.15
C GLU A 126 -12.23 -2.12 -8.90
N THR A 127 -12.29 -1.86 -10.19
CA THR A 127 -11.12 -1.62 -11.06
C THR A 127 -11.25 -0.29 -11.77
N VAL A 128 -10.13 0.32 -12.11
CA VAL A 128 -10.07 1.58 -12.83
C VAL A 128 -9.05 1.50 -13.97
N SER A 129 -9.36 2.09 -15.13
CA SER A 129 -8.36 2.16 -16.21
C SER A 129 -7.32 3.26 -15.92
N TYR A 130 -6.10 3.10 -16.47
CA TYR A 130 -5.07 4.14 -16.40
C TYR A 130 -5.56 5.50 -16.88
N LYS A 131 -6.38 5.51 -17.95
CA LYS A 131 -6.95 6.73 -18.51
C LYS A 131 -7.93 7.37 -17.53
N HIS A 132 -8.86 6.59 -16.98
CA HIS A 132 -9.85 7.10 -16.05
C HIS A 132 -9.22 7.58 -14.75
N LEU A 133 -8.20 6.87 -14.22
CA LEU A 133 -7.46 7.33 -13.05
C LEU A 133 -6.69 8.64 -13.34
N ALA A 134 -6.18 8.84 -14.55
CA ALA A 134 -5.57 10.11 -14.96
C ALA A 134 -6.58 11.27 -14.96
N GLU A 135 -7.81 11.01 -15.43
CA GLU A 135 -8.93 11.96 -15.42
C GLU A 135 -9.32 12.31 -13.97
N MET A 136 -9.51 11.30 -13.11
CA MET A 136 -9.84 11.48 -11.69
C MET A 136 -8.74 12.26 -10.94
N ALA A 137 -7.48 12.05 -11.29
CA ALA A 137 -6.33 12.79 -10.75
C ALA A 137 -6.13 14.18 -11.39
N GLY A 138 -7.08 14.66 -12.20
CA GLY A 138 -7.11 16.01 -12.73
C GLY A 138 -6.25 16.23 -13.98
N ASN A 139 -5.69 15.19 -14.62
CA ASN A 139 -4.92 15.34 -15.86
C ASN A 139 -5.11 14.15 -16.82
N SER A 140 -6.13 14.23 -17.66
CA SER A 140 -6.50 13.18 -18.63
C SER A 140 -5.40 12.82 -19.64
N LYS A 141 -4.42 13.72 -19.86
CA LYS A 141 -3.28 13.50 -20.78
C LYS A 141 -2.12 12.76 -20.11
N ALA A 142 -2.13 12.61 -18.77
CA ALA A 142 -1.01 12.10 -17.99
C ALA A 142 -1.03 10.57 -17.80
N VAL A 143 -1.61 9.79 -18.71
CA VAL A 143 -1.75 8.31 -18.60
C VAL A 143 -0.42 7.61 -18.34
N ARG A 144 0.66 8.03 -19.05
CA ARG A 144 2.02 7.47 -18.82
C ARG A 144 2.55 7.77 -17.41
N ALA A 145 2.24 8.95 -16.89
CA ALA A 145 2.65 9.35 -15.54
C ALA A 145 1.91 8.53 -14.47
N VAL A 146 0.63 8.15 -14.71
CA VAL A 146 -0.10 7.21 -13.85
C VAL A 146 0.62 5.86 -13.80
N GLY A 147 1.04 5.30 -14.93
CA GLY A 147 1.85 4.08 -14.95
C GLY A 147 3.18 4.22 -14.17
N GLY A 148 3.81 5.40 -14.25
CA GLY A 148 4.97 5.73 -13.44
C GLY A 148 4.67 5.79 -11.93
N ALA A 149 3.51 6.32 -11.55
CA ALA A 149 3.05 6.37 -10.16
C ALA A 149 2.80 4.96 -9.60
N MET A 150 2.18 4.07 -10.38
CA MET A 150 1.97 2.67 -9.96
C MET A 150 3.29 1.97 -9.65
N ARG A 151 4.30 2.12 -10.52
CA ARG A 151 5.64 1.52 -10.29
C ARG A 151 6.37 2.07 -9.06
N LYS A 152 6.07 3.30 -8.67
CA LYS A 152 6.70 3.99 -7.52
C LYS A 152 5.91 3.81 -6.23
N ASN A 153 4.79 3.09 -6.24
CA ASN A 153 3.97 2.88 -5.06
C ASN A 153 4.76 2.15 -3.96
N PRO A 154 5.05 2.78 -2.81
CA PRO A 154 5.81 2.16 -1.74
C PRO A 154 4.97 1.25 -0.85
N VAL A 155 3.64 1.35 -0.90
CA VAL A 155 2.71 0.64 0.00
C VAL A 155 1.64 -0.11 -0.80
N PRO A 156 2.05 -1.09 -1.64
CA PRO A 156 1.10 -1.91 -2.39
C PRO A 156 0.14 -2.61 -1.43
N LEU A 157 -1.01 -3.07 -1.92
CA LEU A 157 -2.16 -3.59 -1.19
C LEU A 157 -3.00 -2.46 -0.59
N ILE A 158 -2.43 -1.62 0.27
CA ILE A 158 -3.14 -0.48 0.87
C ILE A 158 -3.46 0.54 -0.22
N VAL A 159 -2.46 1.00 -0.98
CA VAL A 159 -2.72 1.72 -2.24
C VAL A 159 -2.84 0.69 -3.36
N PRO A 160 -4.06 0.44 -3.87
CA PRO A 160 -4.38 -0.76 -4.64
C PRO A 160 -3.96 -0.64 -6.12
N CYS A 161 -2.66 -0.52 -6.39
CA CYS A 161 -2.15 -0.40 -7.76
C CYS A 161 -2.50 -1.62 -8.65
N HIS A 162 -2.78 -2.77 -8.06
CA HIS A 162 -3.24 -3.97 -8.74
C HIS A 162 -4.68 -3.86 -9.30
N ARG A 163 -5.46 -2.84 -8.90
CA ARG A 163 -6.79 -2.55 -9.43
C ARG A 163 -6.77 -1.60 -10.64
N VAL A 164 -5.58 -1.14 -11.04
CA VAL A 164 -5.42 -0.31 -12.22
C VAL A 164 -5.16 -1.19 -13.43
N ILE A 165 -6.08 -1.18 -14.39
CA ILE A 165 -6.06 -2.05 -15.57
C ILE A 165 -5.83 -1.26 -16.85
N SER A 166 -5.32 -1.93 -17.89
CA SER A 166 -5.25 -1.36 -19.24
C SER A 166 -6.66 -1.28 -19.86
N ASN A 167 -6.79 -0.50 -20.93
CA ASN A 167 -8.08 -0.37 -21.63
C ASN A 167 -8.59 -1.72 -22.21
N ASN A 168 -7.73 -2.72 -22.33
CA ASN A 168 -8.07 -4.07 -22.78
C ASN A 168 -8.58 -4.97 -21.63
N GLY A 169 -8.77 -4.42 -20.43
CA GLY A 169 -9.14 -5.19 -19.24
C GLY A 169 -7.99 -6.01 -18.61
N ASN A 170 -6.80 -5.94 -19.19
CA ASN A 170 -5.65 -6.66 -18.66
C ASN A 170 -4.96 -5.85 -17.55
N ILE A 171 -4.56 -6.53 -16.50
CA ILE A 171 -3.69 -5.95 -15.48
C ILE A 171 -2.29 -5.84 -16.09
N ASP A 172 -1.73 -4.63 -16.11
CA ASP A 172 -0.36 -4.41 -16.55
C ASP A 172 0.63 -4.75 -15.43
N CYS A 173 1.00 -6.04 -15.36
CA CYS A 173 1.94 -6.54 -14.36
C CYS A 173 3.30 -5.81 -14.37
N LYS A 174 3.67 -5.17 -15.48
CA LYS A 174 4.91 -4.38 -15.58
C LYS A 174 4.80 -3.02 -14.87
N ALA A 175 3.59 -2.56 -14.63
CA ALA A 175 3.34 -1.30 -13.94
C ALA A 175 3.20 -1.46 -12.42
N VAL A 176 3.15 -2.67 -11.91
CA VAL A 176 3.12 -2.94 -10.47
C VAL A 176 4.56 -3.09 -9.96
N PRO A 177 4.92 -2.56 -8.77
CA PRO A 177 6.27 -2.65 -8.21
C PRO A 177 6.80 -4.09 -8.13
N GLN A 178 5.88 -5.06 -8.12
CA GLN A 178 6.16 -6.49 -8.01
C GLN A 178 5.30 -7.28 -9.01
N PRO A 179 5.82 -7.59 -10.20
CA PRO A 179 5.05 -8.21 -11.28
C PRO A 179 4.37 -9.53 -10.93
N LYS A 180 4.99 -10.33 -10.06
CA LYS A 180 4.44 -11.62 -9.60
C LYS A 180 3.19 -11.46 -8.72
N LEU A 181 3.00 -10.30 -8.11
CA LEU A 181 1.79 -9.97 -7.36
C LEU A 181 0.54 -9.99 -8.26
N CYS A 182 0.69 -9.44 -9.43
CA CYS A 182 -0.38 -9.26 -10.39
C CYS A 182 -1.04 -10.58 -10.77
N SER A 183 -0.24 -11.62 -11.04
CA SER A 183 -0.75 -12.93 -11.40
C SER A 183 -1.44 -13.63 -10.23
N ARG A 184 -0.98 -13.39 -9.00
CA ARG A 184 -1.58 -13.96 -7.78
C ARG A 184 -2.89 -13.26 -7.39
N PHE A 185 -3.00 -11.95 -7.60
CA PHE A 185 -4.23 -11.19 -7.33
C PHE A 185 -5.36 -11.50 -8.31
N CYS A 186 -5.06 -11.83 -9.56
CA CYS A 186 -6.10 -12.22 -10.53
C CYS A 186 -6.89 -13.46 -10.12
N HIS A 187 -6.40 -14.24 -9.17
CA HIS A 187 -7.07 -15.45 -8.67
C HIS A 187 -7.77 -15.26 -7.31
N VAL A 188 -7.64 -14.08 -6.66
CA VAL A 188 -8.18 -13.80 -5.32
C VAL A 188 -9.28 -12.73 -5.36
N LEU A 189 -9.46 -12.06 -6.49
CA LEU A 189 -10.58 -11.17 -6.81
C LEU A 189 -11.56 -11.90 -7.71
#